data_f395b3a450943aa8f74593b8fd156b36
#
_entry.id   f395b3a450943aa8f74593b8fd156b36
#
_cell.length_a   1.000
_cell.length_b   1.000
_cell.length_c   1.000
_cell.angle_alpha   90.00
_cell.angle_beta   90.00
_cell.angle_gamma   90.00
#
_symmetry.space_group_name_H-M   'P 1'
#
loop_
_entity.id
_entity.type
_entity.pdbx_description
1 polymer ?
#
loop_
_entity_poly.entity_id
_entity_poly.type
_entity_poly.pdbx_seq_one_letter_code
_entity_poly.pdbx_strand_id
1 'polypeptide(L)'
;MEEIRVNRLPAITWRYLHVNDSPDQFEFPGSSASAVFSDKRYVSEGGTLPADFCGASAETLAAAEKGQAYTVIIPENTEAELTISITAEEDRPDFAGCFIFKLEKDAKLNLIWRLSGDRRHSAFATASFYELMENAALSVSYLETGLPASSLYEQRYAVLGNEAKLDFVSAELGGEKVIVHSYGRLAGSWSEMRETALYAAAGRQSLDLFYHIDHIGKESNAVIDVKGALSDTAKKIFRGTLDFKRGCSGSVGDEGDYAIQLSPETKNISLPLLLCTEDDVSGNHASSAGQLDMNTIYFLMTRGFSLEDARLIVVEALIRPLIDRLDESVREEVLAEVRRKLDTKEK
;
A
#
# COMPACT_ATOMS: atom_id res chain seq x y z
N MET A 1 -15.88 -9.52 -19.76
CA MET A 1 -14.95 -8.64 -19.00
C MET A 1 -15.32 -7.22 -19.33
N GLU A 2 -15.58 -6.41 -18.33
CA GLU A 2 -15.86 -4.99 -18.47
C GLU A 2 -14.55 -4.22 -18.33
N GLU A 3 -14.28 -3.28 -19.24
CA GLU A 3 -13.13 -2.40 -19.10
C GLU A 3 -13.46 -1.32 -18.09
N ILE A 4 -12.70 -1.28 -16.99
CA ILE A 4 -12.82 -0.27 -15.94
C ILE A 4 -11.63 0.69 -15.96
N ARG A 5 -11.74 1.79 -15.24
CA ARG A 5 -10.65 2.73 -14.99
C ARG A 5 -10.32 2.76 -13.51
N VAL A 6 -9.04 2.52 -13.18
CA VAL A 6 -8.55 2.53 -11.80
C VAL A 6 -7.53 3.64 -11.59
N ASN A 7 -7.35 4.05 -10.35
CA ASN A 7 -6.31 4.96 -9.89
C ASN A 7 -6.25 6.29 -10.67
N ARG A 8 -7.40 6.92 -10.81
CA ARG A 8 -7.52 8.19 -11.53
C ARG A 8 -6.96 9.35 -10.71
N LEU A 9 -6.03 10.11 -11.31
CA LEU A 9 -5.48 11.32 -10.70
C LEU A 9 -6.56 12.39 -10.45
N PRO A 10 -6.47 13.15 -9.35
CA PRO A 10 -7.41 14.22 -9.02
C PRO A 10 -7.32 15.40 -10.01
N ALA A 11 -6.17 15.59 -10.65
CA ALA A 11 -5.94 16.60 -11.66
C ALA A 11 -5.32 15.98 -12.93
N ILE A 12 -5.89 16.29 -14.08
CA ILE A 12 -5.40 15.79 -15.37
C ILE A 12 -4.24 16.68 -15.83
N THR A 13 -3.02 16.18 -15.72
CA THR A 13 -1.80 16.92 -16.07
C THR A 13 -1.07 16.36 -17.30
N TRP A 14 -1.14 15.05 -17.55
CA TRP A 14 -0.41 14.37 -18.64
C TRP A 14 -1.35 13.80 -19.70
N ARG A 15 -2.13 14.65 -20.36
CA ARG A 15 -3.18 14.22 -21.32
C ARG A 15 -2.67 13.31 -22.44
N TYR A 16 -1.46 13.57 -22.94
CA TYR A 16 -0.91 12.85 -24.09
C TYR A 16 -0.16 11.54 -23.70
N LEU A 17 0.11 11.32 -22.43
CA LEU A 17 0.85 10.16 -21.96
C LEU A 17 -0.05 9.00 -21.53
N HIS A 18 -1.36 9.21 -21.44
CA HIS A 18 -2.35 8.21 -21.02
C HIS A 18 -2.01 7.56 -19.67
N VAL A 19 -1.54 8.37 -18.72
CA VAL A 19 -1.10 7.93 -17.38
C VAL A 19 -1.97 8.44 -16.24
N ASN A 20 -3.01 9.24 -16.54
CA ASN A 20 -3.88 9.84 -15.52
C ASN A 20 -4.79 8.83 -14.81
N ASP A 21 -4.99 7.68 -15.40
CA ASP A 21 -5.66 6.49 -14.87
C ASP A 21 -5.08 5.26 -15.56
N SER A 22 -5.43 4.08 -15.10
CA SER A 22 -5.11 2.81 -15.79
C SER A 22 -6.36 2.11 -16.26
N PRO A 23 -6.41 1.68 -17.53
CA PRO A 23 -7.44 0.74 -17.99
C PRO A 23 -7.15 -0.64 -17.38
N ASP A 24 -8.17 -1.29 -16.89
CA ASP A 24 -8.09 -2.66 -16.41
C ASP A 24 -9.29 -3.49 -16.88
N GLN A 25 -9.08 -4.78 -17.08
CA GLN A 25 -10.15 -5.73 -17.30
C GLN A 25 -10.46 -6.40 -15.96
N PHE A 26 -11.46 -5.87 -15.30
CA PHE A 26 -11.89 -6.35 -14.00
C PHE A 26 -12.80 -7.56 -14.15
N GLU A 27 -12.43 -8.64 -13.49
CA GLU A 27 -13.26 -9.81 -13.32
C GLU A 27 -13.10 -10.32 -11.90
N PHE A 28 -14.21 -10.49 -11.21
CA PHE A 28 -14.21 -11.03 -9.87
C PHE A 28 -15.22 -12.18 -9.76
N PRO A 29 -14.75 -13.41 -9.53
CA PRO A 29 -15.60 -14.62 -9.56
C PRO A 29 -16.52 -14.78 -8.35
N GLY A 30 -16.32 -14.01 -7.29
CA GLY A 30 -17.03 -14.10 -6.04
C GLY A 30 -16.10 -14.47 -4.87
N SER A 31 -16.57 -14.26 -3.63
CA SER A 31 -15.79 -14.56 -2.43
C SER A 31 -16.01 -15.99 -1.97
N SER A 32 -14.92 -16.73 -1.77
CA SER A 32 -14.92 -18.11 -1.27
C SER A 32 -14.06 -18.29 -0.01
N ALA A 33 -12.94 -17.56 0.08
CA ALA A 33 -12.09 -17.52 1.28
C ALA A 33 -12.74 -16.70 2.41
N SER A 34 -12.21 -16.79 3.62
CA SER A 34 -12.71 -16.08 4.79
C SER A 34 -11.59 -15.37 5.53
N ALA A 35 -11.90 -14.22 6.12
CA ALA A 35 -11.01 -13.54 7.02
C ALA A 35 -10.98 -14.22 8.39
N VAL A 36 -9.77 -14.41 8.94
CA VAL A 36 -9.53 -14.97 10.26
C VAL A 36 -8.90 -13.91 11.14
N PHE A 37 -9.45 -13.72 12.33
CA PHE A 37 -9.01 -12.74 13.31
C PHE A 37 -8.32 -13.42 14.47
N SER A 38 -7.16 -12.93 14.91
CA SER A 38 -6.46 -13.42 16.10
C SER A 38 -7.22 -13.15 17.40
N ASP A 39 -7.98 -12.06 17.42
CA ASP A 39 -8.82 -11.65 18.53
C ASP A 39 -10.18 -11.12 18.01
N LYS A 40 -11.26 -11.62 18.55
CA LYS A 40 -12.63 -11.23 18.16
C LYS A 40 -13.31 -10.27 19.13
N ARG A 41 -12.66 -9.88 20.22
CA ARG A 41 -13.26 -8.99 21.25
C ARG A 41 -13.76 -7.66 20.69
N TYR A 42 -13.07 -7.16 19.68
CA TYR A 42 -13.33 -5.86 19.06
C TYR A 42 -13.98 -5.98 17.68
N VAL A 43 -14.25 -7.20 17.21
CA VAL A 43 -14.71 -7.49 15.85
C VAL A 43 -16.17 -7.87 15.87
N SER A 44 -16.95 -7.25 15.01
CA SER A 44 -18.34 -7.62 14.72
C SER A 44 -18.53 -7.81 13.22
N GLU A 45 -19.42 -8.74 12.84
CA GLU A 45 -19.82 -8.90 11.44
C GLU A 45 -20.76 -7.77 11.03
N GLY A 46 -20.63 -7.35 9.77
CA GLY A 46 -21.40 -6.26 9.18
C GLY A 46 -20.67 -4.92 9.25
N GLY A 47 -21.29 -3.94 8.63
CA GLY A 47 -20.79 -2.57 8.50
C GLY A 47 -21.07 -2.03 7.11
N THR A 48 -21.05 -0.71 6.98
CA THR A 48 -21.26 -0.01 5.71
C THR A 48 -20.12 0.97 5.51
N LEU A 49 -19.49 0.92 4.35
CA LEU A 49 -18.47 1.89 3.97
C LEU A 49 -19.09 3.29 3.80
N PRO A 50 -18.33 4.37 4.01
CA PRO A 50 -18.82 5.71 3.71
C PRO A 50 -19.17 5.83 2.21
N ALA A 51 -20.22 6.60 1.91
CA ALA A 51 -20.73 6.76 0.54
C ALA A 51 -19.69 7.39 -0.42
N ASP A 52 -18.81 8.24 0.10
CA ASP A 52 -17.67 8.80 -0.63
C ASP A 52 -16.41 8.05 -0.24
N PHE A 53 -15.92 7.22 -1.15
CA PHE A 53 -14.65 6.49 -1.02
C PHE A 53 -13.55 7.12 -1.89
N CYS A 54 -13.68 8.40 -2.16
CA CYS A 54 -12.65 9.29 -2.67
C CYS A 54 -11.92 8.83 -3.94
N GLY A 55 -12.67 8.56 -5.00
CA GLY A 55 -12.12 8.28 -6.32
C GLY A 55 -11.63 6.84 -6.53
N ALA A 56 -11.92 5.94 -5.61
CA ALA A 56 -11.76 4.52 -5.82
C ALA A 56 -12.64 4.03 -7.00
N SER A 57 -12.23 2.95 -7.67
CA SER A 57 -13.06 2.34 -8.71
C SER A 57 -14.37 1.84 -8.13
N ALA A 58 -15.49 2.27 -8.71
CA ALA A 58 -16.82 1.87 -8.26
C ALA A 58 -17.04 0.35 -8.39
N GLU A 59 -16.46 -0.26 -9.42
CA GLU A 59 -16.62 -1.68 -9.72
C GLU A 59 -15.85 -2.54 -8.70
N THR A 60 -14.60 -2.17 -8.39
CA THR A 60 -13.80 -2.91 -7.41
C THR A 60 -14.33 -2.70 -6.00
N LEU A 61 -14.84 -1.50 -5.68
CA LEU A 61 -15.51 -1.21 -4.42
C LEU A 61 -16.78 -2.04 -4.27
N ALA A 62 -17.64 -2.07 -5.31
CA ALA A 62 -18.86 -2.88 -5.30
C ALA A 62 -18.58 -4.39 -5.19
N ALA A 63 -17.44 -4.89 -5.70
CA ALA A 63 -17.04 -6.27 -5.49
C ALA A 63 -16.69 -6.53 -4.02
N ALA A 64 -15.94 -5.65 -3.37
CA ALA A 64 -15.61 -5.74 -1.95
C ALA A 64 -16.88 -5.69 -1.08
N GLU A 65 -17.82 -4.78 -1.39
CA GLU A 65 -19.08 -4.62 -0.64
C GLU A 65 -20.02 -5.83 -0.74
N LYS A 66 -19.94 -6.62 -1.82
CA LYS A 66 -20.70 -7.87 -1.97
C LYS A 66 -20.11 -9.04 -1.18
N GLY A 67 -18.90 -8.88 -0.66
CA GLY A 67 -18.20 -9.89 0.12
C GLY A 67 -18.56 -9.86 1.60
N GLN A 68 -17.60 -10.26 2.42
CA GLN A 68 -17.72 -10.24 3.87
C GLN A 68 -17.53 -8.81 4.39
N ALA A 69 -18.28 -8.43 5.41
CA ALA A 69 -18.14 -7.12 6.05
C ALA A 69 -17.85 -7.29 7.54
N TYR A 70 -16.88 -6.51 8.03
CA TYR A 70 -16.45 -6.53 9.42
C TYR A 70 -16.26 -5.11 9.95
N THR A 71 -16.66 -4.90 11.19
CA THR A 71 -16.40 -3.67 11.93
C THR A 71 -15.53 -3.98 13.14
N VAL A 72 -14.43 -3.26 13.27
CA VAL A 72 -13.47 -3.33 14.39
C VAL A 72 -13.57 -2.00 15.15
N ILE A 73 -13.95 -2.05 16.43
CA ILE A 73 -14.05 -0.86 17.28
C ILE A 73 -13.08 -1.02 18.44
N ILE A 74 -12.10 -0.12 18.53
CA ILE A 74 -11.18 -0.04 19.67
C ILE A 74 -11.70 1.07 20.59
N PRO A 75 -12.14 0.72 21.82
CA PRO A 75 -12.70 1.68 22.75
C PRO A 75 -11.70 2.73 23.21
N GLU A 76 -12.20 3.82 23.74
CA GLU A 76 -11.41 4.91 24.31
C GLU A 76 -10.38 4.40 25.33
N ASN A 77 -9.16 4.97 25.30
CA ASN A 77 -8.04 4.62 26.19
C ASN A 77 -7.65 3.13 26.18
N THR A 78 -7.88 2.42 25.06
CA THR A 78 -7.59 0.99 24.90
C THR A 78 -6.38 0.80 23.98
N GLU A 79 -5.46 -0.07 24.37
CA GLU A 79 -4.40 -0.58 23.50
C GLU A 79 -4.74 -2.02 23.08
N ALA A 80 -4.66 -2.30 21.77
CA ALA A 80 -4.99 -3.60 21.21
C ALA A 80 -4.01 -4.03 20.12
N GLU A 81 -3.88 -5.35 19.96
CA GLU A 81 -3.17 -5.98 18.85
C GLU A 81 -4.16 -6.89 18.10
N LEU A 82 -4.12 -6.84 16.79
CA LEU A 82 -5.01 -7.64 15.95
C LEU A 82 -4.27 -8.13 14.71
N THR A 83 -4.36 -9.42 14.43
CA THR A 83 -3.96 -9.98 13.14
C THR A 83 -5.17 -10.41 12.36
N ILE A 84 -5.25 -9.99 11.10
CA ILE A 84 -6.25 -10.43 10.13
C ILE A 84 -5.51 -11.24 9.06
N SER A 85 -5.91 -12.48 8.87
CA SER A 85 -5.33 -13.39 7.89
C SER A 85 -6.37 -13.82 6.88
N ILE A 86 -6.04 -13.72 5.59
CA ILE A 86 -6.84 -14.21 4.48
C ILE A 86 -5.93 -15.11 3.65
N THR A 87 -6.29 -16.37 3.53
CA THR A 87 -5.49 -17.37 2.81
C THR A 87 -6.28 -17.93 1.63
N ALA A 88 -5.71 -17.82 0.43
CA ALA A 88 -6.24 -18.49 -0.76
C ALA A 88 -5.88 -19.98 -0.70
N GLU A 89 -6.91 -20.82 -0.64
CA GLU A 89 -6.79 -22.28 -0.63
C GLU A 89 -7.34 -22.88 -1.93
N GLU A 90 -7.13 -24.15 -2.17
CA GLU A 90 -7.53 -24.83 -3.41
C GLU A 90 -9.03 -24.75 -3.69
N ASP A 91 -9.82 -24.95 -2.68
CA ASP A 91 -11.28 -24.92 -2.74
C ASP A 91 -11.87 -23.51 -2.46
N ARG A 92 -11.04 -22.60 -1.97
CA ARG A 92 -11.44 -21.21 -1.60
C ARG A 92 -10.39 -20.19 -2.06
N PRO A 93 -10.25 -20.00 -3.39
CA PRO A 93 -9.16 -19.18 -3.93
C PRO A 93 -9.40 -17.67 -3.87
N ASP A 94 -10.66 -17.21 -3.78
CA ASP A 94 -10.99 -15.81 -3.97
C ASP A 94 -11.55 -15.18 -2.69
N PHE A 95 -11.26 -13.90 -2.49
CA PHE A 95 -11.76 -13.15 -1.35
C PHE A 95 -12.29 -11.77 -1.75
N ALA A 96 -13.48 -11.43 -1.24
CA ALA A 96 -13.96 -10.06 -1.21
C ALA A 96 -14.39 -9.68 0.20
N GLY A 97 -14.07 -8.45 0.61
CA GLY A 97 -14.54 -7.98 1.90
C GLY A 97 -14.27 -6.52 2.20
N CYS A 98 -15.11 -6.00 3.08
CA CYS A 98 -15.03 -4.65 3.63
C CYS A 98 -14.66 -4.69 5.10
N PHE A 99 -13.78 -3.78 5.51
CA PHE A 99 -13.32 -3.67 6.88
C PHE A 99 -13.41 -2.23 7.36
N ILE A 100 -14.13 -2.01 8.44
CA ILE A 100 -14.33 -0.70 9.04
C ILE A 100 -13.63 -0.69 10.38
N PHE A 101 -12.62 0.15 10.52
CA PHE A 101 -11.87 0.33 11.76
C PHE A 101 -12.26 1.68 12.37
N LYS A 102 -12.72 1.65 13.62
CA LYS A 102 -13.02 2.85 14.40
C LYS A 102 -12.18 2.84 15.65
N LEU A 103 -11.24 3.75 15.75
CA LEU A 103 -10.44 3.97 16.93
C LEU A 103 -10.99 5.17 17.67
N GLU A 104 -11.52 4.93 18.84
CA GLU A 104 -12.04 5.97 19.72
C GLU A 104 -10.91 6.83 20.27
N LYS A 105 -11.24 7.90 20.98
CA LYS A 105 -10.26 8.81 21.56
C LYS A 105 -9.19 8.07 22.39
N ASP A 106 -7.92 8.45 22.20
CA ASP A 106 -6.76 7.87 22.90
C ASP A 106 -6.59 6.35 22.71
N ALA A 107 -7.32 5.73 21.74
CA ALA A 107 -7.17 4.32 21.43
C ALA A 107 -5.93 4.05 20.59
N LYS A 108 -5.30 2.87 20.80
CA LYS A 108 -4.15 2.42 19.99
C LYS A 108 -4.39 1.02 19.47
N LEU A 109 -4.06 0.82 18.19
CA LEU A 109 -4.15 -0.49 17.54
C LEU A 109 -2.85 -0.78 16.78
N ASN A 110 -2.27 -1.96 17.05
CA ASN A 110 -1.27 -2.58 16.18
C ASN A 110 -1.98 -3.64 15.33
N LEU A 111 -2.06 -3.41 14.03
CA LEU A 111 -2.79 -4.26 13.08
C LEU A 111 -1.82 -4.94 12.12
N ILE A 112 -1.87 -6.26 12.07
CA ILE A 112 -1.14 -7.06 11.09
C ILE A 112 -2.14 -7.63 10.09
N TRP A 113 -1.98 -7.28 8.82
CA TRP A 113 -2.71 -7.85 7.70
C TRP A 113 -1.85 -8.87 6.97
N ARG A 114 -2.40 -10.07 6.71
CA ARG A 114 -1.74 -11.11 5.94
C ARG A 114 -2.66 -11.61 4.84
N LEU A 115 -2.30 -11.33 3.60
CA LEU A 115 -2.86 -11.97 2.43
C LEU A 115 -1.85 -13.00 1.92
N SER A 116 -2.24 -14.25 1.85
CA SER A 116 -1.33 -15.33 1.47
C SER A 116 -2.03 -16.41 0.65
N GLY A 117 -1.23 -17.25 -0.01
CA GLY A 117 -1.71 -18.40 -0.76
C GLY A 117 -0.63 -18.92 -1.70
N ASP A 118 -0.79 -20.16 -2.14
CA ASP A 118 0.08 -20.81 -3.10
C ASP A 118 -0.60 -21.04 -4.47
N ARG A 119 -1.81 -20.50 -4.61
CA ARG A 119 -2.68 -20.76 -5.76
C ARG A 119 -2.43 -19.81 -6.90
N ARG A 120 -2.59 -20.34 -8.10
CA ARG A 120 -2.65 -19.55 -9.33
C ARG A 120 -4.09 -19.08 -9.56
N HIS A 121 -4.26 -17.87 -10.08
CA HIS A 121 -5.53 -17.30 -10.49
C HIS A 121 -6.53 -17.03 -9.35
N SER A 122 -6.04 -16.60 -8.20
CA SER A 122 -6.87 -16.03 -7.13
C SER A 122 -7.19 -14.55 -7.40
N ALA A 123 -8.35 -14.11 -6.91
CA ALA A 123 -8.74 -12.71 -6.96
C ALA A 123 -9.08 -12.19 -5.55
N PHE A 124 -8.52 -11.05 -5.18
CA PHE A 124 -8.81 -10.37 -3.93
C PHE A 124 -9.35 -8.98 -4.21
N ALA A 125 -10.49 -8.65 -3.63
CA ALA A 125 -11.08 -7.32 -3.68
C ALA A 125 -11.38 -6.87 -2.25
N THR A 126 -10.55 -5.97 -1.72
CA THR A 126 -10.67 -5.48 -0.34
C THR A 126 -10.94 -3.98 -0.32
N ALA A 127 -11.75 -3.54 0.63
CA ALA A 127 -11.97 -2.14 0.93
C ALA A 127 -11.88 -1.93 2.44
N SER A 128 -11.00 -1.03 2.88
CA SER A 128 -10.77 -0.74 4.29
C SER A 128 -11.02 0.74 4.57
N PHE A 129 -11.79 1.02 5.59
CA PHE A 129 -12.03 2.37 6.09
C PHE A 129 -11.51 2.51 7.51
N TYR A 130 -10.70 3.53 7.74
CA TYR A 130 -10.05 3.82 9.01
C TYR A 130 -10.52 5.18 9.54
N GLU A 131 -11.27 5.17 10.62
CA GLU A 131 -11.72 6.37 11.33
C GLU A 131 -10.98 6.47 12.66
N LEU A 132 -10.08 7.45 12.76
CA LEU A 132 -9.27 7.67 13.95
C LEU A 132 -9.73 8.97 14.65
N MET A 133 -10.26 8.83 15.85
CA MET A 133 -10.68 9.96 16.68
C MET A 133 -9.47 10.68 17.28
N GLU A 134 -9.72 11.70 18.08
CA GLU A 134 -8.70 12.52 18.73
C GLU A 134 -7.64 11.68 19.44
N ASN A 135 -6.35 11.94 19.14
CA ASN A 135 -5.18 11.27 19.71
C ASN A 135 -5.15 9.73 19.55
N ALA A 136 -5.97 9.18 18.66
CA ALA A 136 -5.92 7.75 18.35
C ALA A 136 -4.69 7.42 17.49
N ALA A 137 -4.12 6.24 17.68
CA ALA A 137 -2.94 5.78 16.95
C ALA A 137 -3.16 4.39 16.34
N LEU A 138 -2.91 4.28 15.04
CA LEU A 138 -2.98 3.02 14.30
C LEU A 138 -1.66 2.74 13.60
N SER A 139 -1.05 1.60 13.91
CA SER A 139 0.07 1.05 13.15
C SER A 139 -0.41 -0.15 12.34
N VAL A 140 -0.14 -0.17 11.05
CA VAL A 140 -0.53 -1.28 10.15
C VAL A 140 0.70 -1.87 9.50
N SER A 141 0.86 -3.18 9.62
CA SER A 141 1.79 -3.98 8.83
C SER A 141 0.99 -4.85 7.87
N TYR A 142 1.01 -4.51 6.58
CA TYR A 142 0.25 -5.18 5.54
C TYR A 142 1.18 -6.01 4.64
N LEU A 143 0.89 -7.30 4.51
CA LEU A 143 1.72 -8.24 3.77
C LEU A 143 0.91 -9.01 2.74
N GLU A 144 1.45 -9.06 1.53
CA GLU A 144 1.02 -9.95 0.46
C GLU A 144 2.14 -10.93 0.14
N THR A 145 1.93 -12.20 0.39
CA THR A 145 2.96 -13.22 0.17
C THR A 145 2.43 -14.45 -0.55
N GLY A 146 3.24 -15.04 -1.43
CA GLY A 146 2.98 -16.33 -2.05
C GLY A 146 1.75 -16.38 -2.97
N LEU A 147 1.30 -15.29 -3.57
CA LEU A 147 0.11 -15.20 -4.43
C LEU A 147 0.46 -15.16 -5.93
N PRO A 148 1.05 -16.22 -6.52
CA PRO A 148 1.46 -16.20 -7.92
C PRO A 148 0.24 -16.11 -8.84
N ALA A 149 0.35 -15.30 -9.90
CA ALA A 149 -0.68 -15.10 -10.91
C ALA A 149 -2.06 -14.65 -10.38
N SER A 150 -2.09 -14.05 -9.17
CA SER A 150 -3.31 -13.51 -8.56
C SER A 150 -3.51 -12.05 -8.91
N SER A 151 -4.77 -11.59 -8.87
CA SER A 151 -5.13 -10.19 -9.00
C SER A 151 -5.59 -9.64 -7.65
N LEU A 152 -4.93 -8.58 -7.21
CA LEU A 152 -5.18 -7.92 -5.93
C LEU A 152 -5.71 -6.52 -6.19
N TYR A 153 -6.89 -6.22 -5.66
CA TYR A 153 -7.54 -4.91 -5.72
C TYR A 153 -7.76 -4.45 -4.30
N GLU A 154 -6.95 -3.50 -3.87
CA GLU A 154 -7.01 -2.97 -2.52
C GLU A 154 -7.41 -1.51 -2.53
N GLN A 155 -8.40 -1.17 -1.71
CA GLN A 155 -8.88 0.19 -1.53
C GLN A 155 -8.82 0.56 -0.05
N ARG A 156 -8.13 1.65 0.26
CA ARG A 156 -7.97 2.17 1.62
C ARG A 156 -8.49 3.59 1.69
N TYR A 157 -9.24 3.90 2.73
CA TYR A 157 -9.64 5.25 3.02
C TYR A 157 -9.47 5.54 4.51
N ALA A 158 -8.78 6.61 4.87
CA ALA A 158 -8.53 7.01 6.24
C ALA A 158 -9.00 8.44 6.51
N VAL A 159 -9.60 8.66 7.68
CA VAL A 159 -9.95 9.99 8.19
C VAL A 159 -9.37 10.13 9.59
N LEU A 160 -8.51 11.13 9.79
CA LEU A 160 -7.79 11.38 11.03
C LEU A 160 -8.30 12.63 11.73
N GLY A 161 -8.71 12.49 13.00
CA GLY A 161 -9.06 13.57 13.90
C GLY A 161 -7.84 14.33 14.42
N ASN A 162 -8.05 15.23 15.38
CA ASN A 162 -6.96 16.00 15.99
C ASN A 162 -5.92 15.08 16.63
N GLU A 163 -4.64 15.35 16.38
CA GLU A 163 -3.49 14.61 16.96
C GLU A 163 -3.50 13.09 16.63
N ALA A 164 -4.43 12.61 15.80
CA ALA A 164 -4.49 11.21 15.42
C ALA A 164 -3.33 10.83 14.49
N LYS A 165 -2.86 9.58 14.61
CA LYS A 165 -1.69 9.08 13.89
C LYS A 165 -1.98 7.77 13.18
N LEU A 166 -1.68 7.71 11.88
CA LEU A 166 -1.70 6.49 11.08
C LEU A 166 -0.31 6.23 10.50
N ASP A 167 0.26 5.09 10.83
CA ASP A 167 1.47 4.56 10.23
C ASP A 167 1.14 3.27 9.48
N PHE A 168 1.05 3.35 8.17
CA PHE A 168 0.73 2.21 7.30
C PHE A 168 1.98 1.79 6.53
N VAL A 169 2.43 0.56 6.75
CA VAL A 169 3.54 -0.04 6.02
C VAL A 169 3.04 -1.26 5.26
N SER A 170 3.16 -1.24 3.94
CA SER A 170 2.78 -2.37 3.09
C SER A 170 3.98 -3.01 2.39
N ALA A 171 3.95 -4.33 2.31
CA ALA A 171 4.87 -5.15 1.54
C ALA A 171 4.11 -5.76 0.35
N GLU A 172 4.18 -5.05 -0.80
CA GLU A 172 3.51 -5.40 -2.05
C GLU A 172 4.33 -6.47 -2.79
N LEU A 173 4.30 -7.68 -2.26
CA LEU A 173 5.11 -8.81 -2.72
C LEU A 173 4.28 -9.90 -3.40
N GLY A 174 2.95 -9.84 -3.29
CA GLY A 174 2.03 -10.80 -3.90
C GLY A 174 1.66 -10.47 -5.34
N GLY A 175 0.78 -11.29 -5.92
CA GLY A 175 0.03 -11.06 -7.15
C GLY A 175 0.84 -10.96 -8.45
N GLU A 176 0.24 -11.30 -9.59
CA GLU A 176 0.71 -10.89 -10.91
C GLU A 176 0.24 -9.46 -11.23
N LYS A 177 -0.94 -9.10 -10.75
CA LYS A 177 -1.52 -7.77 -10.83
C LYS A 177 -1.88 -7.26 -9.44
N VAL A 178 -1.34 -6.12 -9.06
CA VAL A 178 -1.64 -5.43 -7.80
C VAL A 178 -2.09 -4.02 -8.09
N ILE A 179 -3.28 -3.66 -7.63
CA ILE A 179 -3.86 -2.33 -7.76
C ILE A 179 -4.20 -1.84 -6.37
N VAL A 180 -3.47 -0.83 -5.91
CA VAL A 180 -3.68 -0.18 -4.61
C VAL A 180 -4.21 1.22 -4.83
N HIS A 181 -5.31 1.53 -4.17
CA HIS A 181 -5.89 2.87 -4.08
C HIS A 181 -5.97 3.28 -2.62
N SER A 182 -5.08 4.17 -2.18
CA SER A 182 -5.06 4.69 -0.82
C SER A 182 -5.37 6.17 -0.79
N TYR A 183 -6.35 6.56 0.02
CA TYR A 183 -6.74 7.93 0.22
C TYR A 183 -6.79 8.26 1.71
N GLY A 184 -6.11 9.34 2.10
CA GLY A 184 -6.07 9.83 3.47
C GLY A 184 -6.58 11.25 3.61
N ARG A 185 -7.29 11.53 4.70
CA ARG A 185 -7.71 12.89 5.07
C ARG A 185 -7.21 13.25 6.45
N LEU A 186 -6.30 14.18 6.51
CA LEU A 186 -5.81 14.79 7.74
C LEU A 186 -6.80 15.91 8.15
N ALA A 187 -7.98 15.49 8.66
CA ALA A 187 -9.10 16.37 8.95
C ALA A 187 -8.87 17.21 10.22
N GLY A 188 -8.18 16.64 11.20
CA GLY A 188 -7.85 17.29 12.46
C GLY A 188 -6.49 18.00 12.44
N SER A 189 -6.30 18.96 13.34
CA SER A 189 -5.00 19.61 13.52
C SER A 189 -4.00 18.67 14.18
N TRP A 190 -2.70 18.82 13.84
CA TRP A 190 -1.58 17.96 14.28
C TRP A 190 -1.77 16.48 13.99
N SER A 191 -2.64 16.15 13.04
CA SER A 191 -2.78 14.77 12.58
C SER A 191 -1.59 14.37 11.73
N GLU A 192 -1.20 13.09 11.83
CA GLU A 192 -0.04 12.54 11.12
C GLU A 192 -0.43 11.29 10.35
N MET A 193 -0.07 11.23 9.06
CA MET A 193 -0.25 10.03 8.25
C MET A 193 1.01 9.68 7.50
N ARG A 194 1.43 8.45 7.62
CA ARG A 194 2.53 7.90 6.85
C ARG A 194 2.06 6.68 6.08
N GLU A 195 2.21 6.74 4.77
CA GLU A 195 2.02 5.63 3.84
C GLU A 195 3.39 5.17 3.33
N THR A 196 3.77 3.97 3.68
CA THR A 196 5.05 3.38 3.29
C THR A 196 4.79 2.10 2.52
N ALA A 197 5.35 1.97 1.31
CA ALA A 197 5.24 0.75 0.54
C ALA A 197 6.62 0.25 0.12
N LEU A 198 6.90 -1.01 0.38
CA LEU A 198 8.03 -1.71 -0.21
C LEU A 198 7.54 -2.73 -1.23
N TYR A 199 8.28 -2.90 -2.32
CA TYR A 199 7.96 -3.88 -3.35
C TYR A 199 9.21 -4.56 -3.92
N ALA A 200 9.03 -5.81 -4.35
CA ALA A 200 9.96 -6.53 -5.19
C ALA A 200 9.16 -7.21 -6.30
N ALA A 201 9.14 -6.61 -7.48
CA ALA A 201 8.35 -7.12 -8.59
C ALA A 201 9.23 -7.84 -9.61
N ALA A 202 8.84 -9.04 -9.99
CA ALA A 202 9.55 -9.92 -10.88
C ALA A 202 8.63 -10.57 -11.93
N GLY A 203 9.22 -11.16 -12.97
CA GLY A 203 8.46 -11.80 -14.03
C GLY A 203 7.61 -10.80 -14.82
N ARG A 204 6.29 -11.00 -14.86
CA ARG A 204 5.34 -10.12 -15.57
C ARG A 204 4.47 -9.28 -14.63
N GLN A 205 4.84 -9.19 -13.35
CA GLN A 205 4.06 -8.45 -12.36
C GLN A 205 3.81 -7.01 -12.79
N SER A 206 2.61 -6.53 -12.49
CA SER A 206 2.17 -5.16 -12.71
C SER A 206 1.67 -4.57 -11.40
N LEU A 207 2.34 -3.52 -10.92
CA LEU A 207 1.95 -2.77 -9.74
C LEU A 207 1.39 -1.41 -10.17
N ASP A 208 0.17 -1.10 -9.77
CA ASP A 208 -0.46 0.21 -9.94
C ASP A 208 -0.78 0.78 -8.55
N LEU A 209 0.07 1.69 -8.09
CA LEU A 209 0.06 2.22 -6.74
C LEU A 209 -0.40 3.67 -6.75
N PHE A 210 -1.50 3.95 -6.09
CA PHE A 210 -2.08 5.29 -5.94
C PHE A 210 -2.17 5.65 -4.47
N TYR A 211 -1.56 6.76 -4.10
CA TYR A 211 -1.60 7.34 -2.76
C TYR A 211 -1.97 8.81 -2.84
N HIS A 212 -2.98 9.21 -2.11
CA HIS A 212 -3.43 10.59 -2.06
C HIS A 212 -3.73 10.99 -0.62
N ILE A 213 -3.13 12.07 -0.14
CA ILE A 213 -3.37 12.60 1.20
C ILE A 213 -3.80 14.07 1.11
N ASP A 214 -4.98 14.36 1.65
CA ASP A 214 -5.50 15.71 1.83
C ASP A 214 -5.06 16.28 3.19
N HIS A 215 -4.35 17.40 3.19
CA HIS A 215 -4.13 18.23 4.36
C HIS A 215 -5.30 19.21 4.54
N ILE A 216 -6.06 19.08 5.63
CA ILE A 216 -7.24 19.90 5.92
C ILE A 216 -7.07 20.63 7.26
N GLY A 217 -6.66 19.89 8.31
CA GLY A 217 -6.31 20.43 9.62
C GLY A 217 -4.98 21.17 9.61
N LYS A 218 -4.78 22.09 10.53
CA LYS A 218 -3.52 22.84 10.69
C LYS A 218 -2.41 21.95 11.23
N GLU A 219 -1.15 22.31 10.91
CA GLU A 219 0.04 21.64 11.45
C GLU A 219 0.02 20.12 11.20
N SER A 220 -0.66 19.66 10.17
CA SER A 220 -0.72 18.24 9.83
C SER A 220 0.54 17.79 9.10
N ASN A 221 0.90 16.51 9.25
CA ASN A 221 2.10 15.94 8.66
C ASN A 221 1.76 14.69 7.82
N ALA A 222 2.22 14.66 6.56
CA ALA A 222 2.06 13.51 5.68
C ALA A 222 3.39 13.04 5.11
N VAL A 223 3.57 11.73 5.03
CA VAL A 223 4.71 11.11 4.33
C VAL A 223 4.22 9.99 3.44
N ILE A 224 4.59 10.02 2.16
CA ILE A 224 4.45 8.90 1.22
C ILE A 224 5.86 8.45 0.85
N ASP A 225 6.24 7.21 1.17
CA ASP A 225 7.59 6.67 0.91
C ASP A 225 7.51 5.28 0.27
N VAL A 226 7.77 5.22 -1.05
CA VAL A 226 7.66 4.01 -1.86
C VAL A 226 9.04 3.58 -2.36
N LYS A 227 9.49 2.38 -2.02
CA LYS A 227 10.80 1.87 -2.40
C LYS A 227 10.76 0.41 -2.84
N GLY A 228 11.53 0.09 -3.87
CA GLY A 228 11.65 -1.31 -4.26
C GLY A 228 12.47 -1.56 -5.51
N ALA A 229 12.35 -2.78 -6.02
CA ALA A 229 13.07 -3.22 -7.19
C ALA A 229 12.15 -3.91 -8.21
N LEU A 230 12.51 -3.74 -9.48
CA LEU A 230 11.83 -4.35 -10.63
C LEU A 230 12.83 -5.24 -11.37
N SER A 231 12.45 -6.47 -11.68
CA SER A 231 13.21 -7.39 -12.50
C SER A 231 12.39 -7.98 -13.65
N ASP A 232 13.07 -8.64 -14.57
CA ASP A 232 12.47 -9.24 -15.77
C ASP A 232 11.68 -8.21 -16.61
N THR A 233 10.38 -8.41 -16.80
CA THR A 233 9.47 -7.51 -17.53
C THR A 233 8.46 -6.82 -16.62
N ALA A 234 8.72 -6.82 -15.32
CA ALA A 234 7.82 -6.21 -14.33
C ALA A 234 7.58 -4.72 -14.59
N LYS A 235 6.42 -4.27 -14.22
CA LYS A 235 5.96 -2.89 -14.43
C LYS A 235 5.47 -2.30 -13.13
N LYS A 236 5.78 -1.02 -12.90
CA LYS A 236 5.17 -0.23 -11.83
C LYS A 236 4.73 1.11 -12.37
N ILE A 237 3.55 1.53 -11.97
CA ILE A 237 3.10 2.91 -12.05
C ILE A 237 2.78 3.39 -10.63
N PHE A 238 3.40 4.48 -10.23
CA PHE A 238 3.13 5.16 -8.97
C PHE A 238 2.48 6.49 -9.25
N ARG A 239 1.40 6.77 -8.54
CA ARG A 239 0.70 8.06 -8.52
C ARG A 239 0.61 8.52 -7.08
N GLY A 240 1.41 9.50 -6.71
CA GLY A 240 1.37 10.11 -5.41
C GLY A 240 0.74 11.51 -5.48
N THR A 241 0.01 11.89 -4.46
CA THR A 241 -0.57 13.23 -4.37
C THR A 241 -0.58 13.71 -2.93
N LEU A 242 0.00 14.87 -2.69
CA LEU A 242 -0.21 15.64 -1.47
C LEU A 242 -1.03 16.88 -1.84
N ASP A 243 -2.18 17.06 -1.21
CA ASP A 243 -3.09 18.16 -1.51
C ASP A 243 -3.31 19.04 -0.28
N PHE A 244 -2.70 20.23 -0.29
CA PHE A 244 -2.79 21.22 0.78
C PHE A 244 -4.02 22.09 0.55
N LYS A 245 -5.09 21.79 1.27
CA LYS A 245 -6.36 22.51 1.21
C LYS A 245 -6.27 23.82 1.98
N ARG A 246 -7.04 24.81 1.56
CA ARG A 246 -7.13 26.08 2.30
C ARG A 246 -7.53 25.86 3.75
N GLY A 247 -6.73 26.40 4.68
CA GLY A 247 -6.93 26.27 6.12
C GLY A 247 -5.92 25.36 6.82
N CYS A 248 -5.09 24.60 6.09
CA CYS A 248 -4.09 23.70 6.65
C CYS A 248 -2.74 24.37 6.97
N SER A 249 -2.75 25.65 7.37
CA SER A 249 -1.53 26.41 7.71
C SER A 249 -0.59 25.61 8.64
N GLY A 250 0.72 25.73 8.40
CA GLY A 250 1.78 25.02 9.12
C GLY A 250 1.97 23.56 8.75
N SER A 251 1.21 23.03 7.79
CA SER A 251 1.29 21.63 7.41
C SER A 251 2.52 21.31 6.56
N VAL A 252 3.03 20.08 6.73
CA VAL A 252 4.23 19.57 6.06
C VAL A 252 3.91 18.26 5.36
N GLY A 253 4.40 18.09 4.13
CA GLY A 253 4.23 16.85 3.39
C GLY A 253 5.47 16.48 2.58
N ASP A 254 5.87 15.23 2.65
CA ASP A 254 6.99 14.66 1.92
C ASP A 254 6.55 13.44 1.11
N GLU A 255 6.92 13.40 -0.18
CA GLU A 255 6.63 12.27 -1.06
C GLU A 255 7.90 11.76 -1.72
N GLY A 256 8.14 10.45 -1.66
CA GLY A 256 9.29 9.80 -2.27
C GLY A 256 8.93 8.50 -2.99
N ASP A 257 9.45 8.34 -4.24
CA ASP A 257 9.38 7.09 -5.00
C ASP A 257 10.75 6.70 -5.52
N TYR A 258 11.31 5.58 -5.04
CA TYR A 258 12.66 5.13 -5.35
C TYR A 258 12.64 3.71 -5.89
N ALA A 259 13.04 3.54 -7.15
CA ALA A 259 13.02 2.28 -7.87
C ALA A 259 14.42 1.85 -8.35
N ILE A 260 14.80 0.61 -8.06
CA ILE A 260 15.95 -0.04 -8.71
C ILE A 260 15.43 -0.91 -9.85
N GLN A 261 15.91 -0.66 -11.08
CA GLN A 261 15.62 -1.47 -12.26
C GLN A 261 16.76 -2.48 -12.47
N LEU A 262 16.47 -3.75 -12.19
CA LEU A 262 17.43 -4.86 -12.29
C LEU A 262 17.56 -5.42 -13.71
N SER A 263 16.54 -5.16 -14.56
CA SER A 263 16.48 -5.63 -15.95
C SER A 263 16.09 -4.49 -16.88
N PRO A 264 16.61 -4.46 -18.12
CA PRO A 264 16.35 -3.37 -19.08
C PRO A 264 14.89 -3.35 -19.60
N GLU A 265 14.16 -4.47 -19.51
CA GLU A 265 12.79 -4.61 -19.98
C GLU A 265 11.75 -4.13 -18.95
N THR A 266 12.18 -3.79 -17.74
CA THR A 266 11.28 -3.26 -16.70
C THR A 266 10.74 -1.89 -17.08
N LYS A 267 9.53 -1.59 -16.61
CA LYS A 267 8.90 -0.28 -16.80
C LYS A 267 8.59 0.35 -15.44
N ASN A 268 9.13 1.52 -15.19
CA ASN A 268 8.82 2.33 -14.02
C ASN A 268 8.25 3.68 -14.47
N ILE A 269 7.06 4.00 -13.98
CA ILE A 269 6.41 5.30 -14.18
C ILE A 269 6.14 5.87 -12.80
N SER A 270 6.55 7.12 -12.57
CA SER A 270 6.34 7.84 -11.31
C SER A 270 5.70 9.19 -11.61
N LEU A 271 4.58 9.47 -10.96
CA LEU A 271 3.74 10.64 -11.19
C LEU A 271 3.46 11.33 -9.84
N PRO A 272 4.46 12.00 -9.25
CA PRO A 272 4.24 12.78 -8.04
C PRO A 272 3.47 14.05 -8.35
N LEU A 273 2.53 14.43 -7.47
CA LEU A 273 1.67 15.60 -7.64
C LEU A 273 1.54 16.36 -6.32
N LEU A 274 1.93 17.63 -6.33
CA LEU A 274 1.67 18.56 -5.24
C LEU A 274 0.56 19.53 -5.66
N LEU A 275 -0.57 19.47 -4.96
CA LEU A 275 -1.67 20.43 -5.10
C LEU A 275 -1.66 21.33 -3.88
N CYS A 276 -1.80 22.63 -4.10
CA CYS A 276 -1.67 23.59 -3.00
C CYS A 276 -2.63 24.78 -3.20
N THR A 277 -3.46 25.01 -2.19
CA THR A 277 -4.35 26.16 -2.10
C THR A 277 -4.16 26.94 -0.79
N GLU A 278 -3.09 26.64 -0.05
CA GLU A 278 -2.66 27.30 1.20
C GLU A 278 -1.24 27.85 1.04
N ASP A 279 -0.95 29.03 1.58
CA ASP A 279 0.35 29.70 1.40
C ASP A 279 1.39 29.29 2.42
N ASP A 280 0.97 28.95 3.64
CA ASP A 280 1.84 28.64 4.78
C ASP A 280 1.98 27.13 4.98
N VAL A 281 2.63 26.46 4.03
CA VAL A 281 2.86 25.01 4.03
C VAL A 281 4.23 24.67 3.45
N SER A 282 4.71 23.46 3.73
CA SER A 282 5.93 22.90 3.13
C SER A 282 5.62 21.56 2.48
N GLY A 283 5.82 21.48 1.16
CA GLY A 283 5.63 20.26 0.40
C GLY A 283 6.88 19.91 -0.41
N ASN A 284 7.34 18.68 -0.31
CA ASN A 284 8.46 18.16 -1.07
C ASN A 284 8.04 16.91 -1.82
N HIS A 285 8.59 16.71 -3.01
CA HIS A 285 8.54 15.42 -3.67
C HIS A 285 9.89 15.04 -4.28
N ALA A 286 10.19 13.76 -4.32
CA ALA A 286 11.37 13.20 -4.95
C ALA A 286 11.02 11.91 -5.69
N SER A 287 11.59 11.72 -6.87
CA SER A 287 11.48 10.46 -7.58
C SER A 287 12.84 10.08 -8.17
N SER A 288 13.22 8.82 -7.98
CA SER A 288 14.46 8.28 -8.56
C SER A 288 14.19 6.88 -9.10
N ALA A 289 14.58 6.67 -10.35
CA ALA A 289 14.59 5.35 -10.96
C ALA A 289 15.93 5.15 -11.67
N GLY A 290 16.61 4.07 -11.36
CA GLY A 290 17.93 3.81 -11.93
C GLY A 290 18.31 2.35 -11.89
N GLN A 291 19.36 2.05 -12.68
CA GLN A 291 20.06 0.77 -12.61
C GLN A 291 20.99 0.74 -11.40
N LEU A 292 21.45 -0.44 -11.03
CA LEU A 292 22.46 -0.60 -9.99
C LEU A 292 23.75 0.12 -10.36
N ASP A 293 24.35 0.83 -9.39
CA ASP A 293 25.68 1.37 -9.56
C ASP A 293 26.72 0.24 -9.66
N MET A 294 27.31 0.11 -10.83
CA MET A 294 28.29 -0.94 -11.10
C MET A 294 29.56 -0.81 -10.26
N ASN A 295 29.91 0.37 -9.76
CA ASN A 295 31.05 0.54 -8.86
C ASN A 295 30.74 -0.09 -7.49
N THR A 296 29.54 0.12 -6.97
CA THR A 296 29.08 -0.51 -5.74
C THR A 296 29.02 -2.04 -5.89
N ILE A 297 28.49 -2.54 -7.01
CA ILE A 297 28.45 -3.97 -7.30
C ILE A 297 29.87 -4.55 -7.36
N TYR A 298 30.77 -3.91 -8.12
CA TYR A 298 32.16 -4.34 -8.22
C TYR A 298 32.85 -4.34 -6.85
N PHE A 299 32.65 -3.32 -6.04
CA PHE A 299 33.20 -3.26 -4.69
C PHE A 299 32.75 -4.46 -3.83
N LEU A 300 31.48 -4.80 -3.85
CA LEU A 300 30.95 -5.98 -3.13
C LEU A 300 31.56 -7.28 -3.66
N MET A 301 31.69 -7.42 -4.97
CA MET A 301 32.33 -8.60 -5.60
C MET A 301 33.79 -8.74 -5.18
N THR A 302 34.54 -7.63 -5.02
CA THR A 302 35.93 -7.68 -4.50
C THR A 302 36.02 -8.14 -3.05
N ARG A 303 34.92 -8.13 -2.32
CA ARG A 303 34.77 -8.66 -0.96
C ARG A 303 34.29 -10.10 -0.90
N GLY A 304 34.12 -10.75 -2.06
CA GLY A 304 33.80 -12.17 -2.18
C GLY A 304 32.31 -12.48 -2.38
N PHE A 305 31.47 -11.47 -2.56
CA PHE A 305 30.05 -11.69 -2.90
C PHE A 305 29.92 -12.08 -4.38
N SER A 306 28.98 -12.96 -4.69
CA SER A 306 28.58 -13.19 -6.09
C SER A 306 27.89 -11.94 -6.67
N LEU A 307 27.72 -11.88 -7.99
CA LEU A 307 26.97 -10.79 -8.63
C LEU A 307 25.51 -10.72 -8.12
N GLU A 308 24.89 -11.89 -7.97
CA GLU A 308 23.52 -12.01 -7.47
C GLU A 308 23.42 -11.53 -6.02
N ASP A 309 24.32 -12.00 -5.15
CA ASP A 309 24.33 -11.56 -3.75
C ASP A 309 24.59 -10.04 -3.63
N ALA A 310 25.49 -9.50 -4.44
CA ALA A 310 25.76 -8.06 -4.46
C ALA A 310 24.53 -7.24 -4.89
N ARG A 311 23.78 -7.69 -5.89
CA ARG A 311 22.53 -7.07 -6.32
C ARG A 311 21.49 -7.10 -5.22
N LEU A 312 21.30 -8.26 -4.59
CA LEU A 312 20.35 -8.44 -3.50
C LEU A 312 20.68 -7.54 -2.30
N ILE A 313 21.95 -7.46 -1.90
CA ILE A 313 22.43 -6.58 -0.82
C ILE A 313 22.04 -5.12 -1.09
N VAL A 314 22.24 -4.64 -2.32
CA VAL A 314 21.91 -3.24 -2.67
C VAL A 314 20.39 -3.00 -2.61
N VAL A 315 19.57 -3.95 -3.08
CA VAL A 315 18.10 -3.84 -2.97
C VAL A 315 17.68 -3.89 -1.50
N GLU A 316 18.20 -4.82 -0.72
CA GLU A 316 17.89 -4.92 0.72
C GLU A 316 18.27 -3.63 1.45
N ALA A 317 19.42 -3.02 1.13
CA ALA A 317 19.83 -1.76 1.74
C ALA A 317 18.84 -0.61 1.44
N LEU A 318 18.23 -0.58 0.24
CA LEU A 318 17.22 0.41 -0.12
C LEU A 318 15.92 0.23 0.69
N ILE A 319 15.44 -1.01 0.82
CA ILE A 319 14.14 -1.30 1.43
C ILE A 319 14.22 -1.56 2.94
N ARG A 320 15.40 -1.81 3.50
CA ARG A 320 15.61 -2.14 4.90
C ARG A 320 14.98 -1.13 5.87
N PRO A 321 15.11 0.19 5.67
CA PRO A 321 14.47 1.18 6.54
C PRO A 321 12.94 1.06 6.58
N LEU A 322 12.32 0.54 5.50
CA LEU A 322 10.89 0.31 5.43
C LEU A 322 10.51 -0.99 6.14
N ILE A 323 11.30 -2.06 5.95
CA ILE A 323 11.12 -3.34 6.66
C ILE A 323 11.21 -3.12 8.18
N ASP A 324 12.14 -2.29 8.65
CA ASP A 324 12.32 -2.02 10.07
C ASP A 324 11.13 -1.27 10.71
N ARG A 325 10.22 -0.73 9.91
CA ARG A 325 8.95 -0.11 10.37
C ARG A 325 7.80 -1.11 10.48
N LEU A 326 7.88 -2.27 9.83
CA LEU A 326 6.91 -3.35 10.00
C LEU A 326 6.96 -3.88 11.44
N ASP A 327 5.89 -4.51 11.86
CA ASP A 327 5.87 -5.29 13.11
C ASP A 327 7.02 -6.32 13.10
N GLU A 328 7.70 -6.46 14.23
CA GLU A 328 8.89 -7.31 14.34
C GLU A 328 8.60 -8.78 13.94
N SER A 329 7.40 -9.25 14.24
CA SER A 329 6.98 -10.63 13.95
C SER A 329 6.92 -11.01 12.47
N VAL A 330 6.92 -10.00 11.56
CA VAL A 330 6.76 -10.22 10.12
C VAL A 330 7.99 -9.85 9.28
N ARG A 331 8.99 -9.20 9.87
CA ARG A 331 10.16 -8.67 9.13
C ARG A 331 10.96 -9.74 8.40
N GLU A 332 11.22 -10.87 9.06
CA GLU A 332 11.98 -11.96 8.46
C GLU A 332 11.20 -12.65 7.33
N GLU A 333 9.87 -12.77 7.44
CA GLU A 333 9.02 -13.29 6.38
C GLU A 333 9.09 -12.40 5.13
N VAL A 334 8.97 -11.09 5.31
CA VAL A 334 9.06 -10.11 4.22
C VAL A 334 10.44 -10.17 3.55
N LEU A 335 11.52 -10.23 4.34
CA LEU A 335 12.86 -10.30 3.81
C LEU A 335 13.11 -11.59 3.03
N ALA A 336 12.61 -12.73 3.54
CA ALA A 336 12.69 -14.01 2.86
C ALA A 336 11.94 -13.99 1.51
N GLU A 337 10.75 -13.38 1.47
CA GLU A 337 9.95 -13.28 0.25
C GLU A 337 10.62 -12.36 -0.80
N VAL A 338 11.19 -11.24 -0.38
CA VAL A 338 11.98 -10.37 -1.27
C VAL A 338 13.13 -11.15 -1.91
N ARG A 339 13.90 -11.89 -1.11
CA ARG A 339 15.00 -12.73 -1.60
C ARG A 339 14.51 -13.78 -2.58
N ARG A 340 13.47 -14.51 -2.23
CA ARG A 340 12.87 -15.53 -3.11
C ARG A 340 12.47 -14.97 -4.48
N LYS A 341 11.86 -13.78 -4.50
CA LYS A 341 11.38 -13.15 -5.75
C LYS A 341 12.51 -12.63 -6.63
N LEU A 342 13.59 -12.15 -6.05
CA LEU A 342 14.71 -11.56 -6.76
C LEU A 342 15.84 -12.56 -7.03
N ASP A 343 15.79 -13.79 -6.46
CA ASP A 343 16.75 -14.85 -6.75
C ASP A 343 16.59 -15.35 -8.19
N THR A 344 17.63 -15.16 -8.99
CA THR A 344 17.66 -15.59 -10.39
C THR A 344 18.08 -17.06 -10.57
N LYS A 345 18.45 -17.76 -9.50
CA LYS A 345 18.92 -19.16 -9.55
C LYS A 345 17.78 -20.19 -9.65
N GLU A 346 16.55 -19.80 -9.35
CA GLU A 346 15.39 -20.68 -9.41
C GLU A 346 14.55 -20.53 -10.71
N LYS A 347 15.09 -19.80 -11.71
CA LYS A 347 14.41 -19.55 -12.99
C LYS A 347 15.03 -20.32 -14.15
#